data_9c0c3988c1ce3ff3a643212cf3621ff6
#
_entry.id   9c0c3988c1ce3ff3a643212cf3621ff6
#
_cell.length_a   1.000
_cell.length_b   1.000
_cell.length_c   1.000
_cell.angle_alpha   90.00
_cell.angle_beta   90.00
_cell.angle_gamma   90.00
#
_symmetry.space_group_name_H-M   'P 1'
#
loop_
_entity.id
_entity.type
_entity.pdbx_description
1 polymer ?
#
loop_
_entity_poly.entity_id
_entity_poly.type
_entity_poly.pdbx_seq_one_letter_code
_entity_poly.pdbx_strand_id
1 'polypeptide(L)'
;MNSEPAGDRPEVLFVCVHNAGRSQMAAALLAHHAGDRVVVRSAGTAPADTINPAVVEAMAELGIDLHAGGARPKKLDDAAVEASDVVITMGCGDECPFYPGKTYLDWALPDPAGQGVDAVRPIRDEIDRRVRALLSELIPVAT
;
A
#
# COMPACT_ATOMS: atom_id res chain seq x y z
N MET A 1 -16.76 25.42 -7.11
CA MET A 1 -16.05 24.77 -7.06
C MET A 1 -15.87 23.80 -7.92
N ASN A 2 -14.98 23.39 -8.11
CA ASN A 2 -14.68 22.50 -8.91
C ASN A 2 -14.61 21.24 -8.40
N SER A 3 -15.40 20.35 -8.64
CA SER A 3 -15.22 19.07 -8.18
C SER A 3 -14.48 18.34 -9.20
N GLU A 4 -13.37 17.79 -8.82
CA GLU A 4 -12.59 16.98 -9.66
C GLU A 4 -13.26 15.67 -9.86
N PRO A 5 -13.33 15.15 -11.11
CA PRO A 5 -13.79 13.79 -11.31
C PRO A 5 -12.87 12.82 -10.59
N ALA A 6 -13.42 11.71 -10.15
CA ALA A 6 -12.63 10.70 -9.46
C ALA A 6 -11.44 10.26 -10.29
N GLY A 7 -11.56 10.21 -11.61
CA GLY A 7 -10.47 9.80 -12.48
C GLY A 7 -9.28 10.75 -12.50
N ASP A 8 -9.43 11.95 -11.95
CA ASP A 8 -8.32 12.89 -11.89
C ASP A 8 -7.38 12.61 -10.72
N ARG A 9 -7.79 11.77 -9.79
CA ARG A 9 -6.93 11.44 -8.66
C ARG A 9 -6.03 10.28 -9.03
N PRO A 10 -4.73 10.35 -8.68
CA PRO A 10 -3.85 9.19 -8.91
C PRO A 10 -4.35 7.97 -8.16
N GLU A 11 -4.23 6.79 -8.77
CA GLU A 11 -4.60 5.54 -8.13
C GLU A 11 -3.35 4.69 -7.96
N VAL A 12 -3.07 4.29 -6.74
CA VAL A 12 -1.89 3.51 -6.39
C VAL A 12 -2.31 2.16 -5.85
N LEU A 13 -1.70 1.10 -6.37
CA LEU A 13 -1.96 -0.27 -5.91
C LEU A 13 -0.67 -0.83 -5.33
N PHE A 14 -0.73 -1.28 -4.09
CA PHE A 14 0.39 -1.97 -3.44
C PHE A 14 0.13 -3.46 -3.47
N VAL A 15 1.10 -4.24 -3.95
CA VAL A 15 0.95 -5.68 -4.11
C VAL A 15 2.09 -6.40 -3.39
N CYS A 16 1.74 -7.36 -2.55
CA CYS A 16 2.71 -8.29 -1.99
C CYS A 16 2.09 -9.69 -2.06
N VAL A 17 2.71 -10.69 -1.44
CA VAL A 17 2.19 -12.05 -1.55
C VAL A 17 0.92 -12.21 -0.73
N HIS A 18 1.00 -11.93 0.58
CA HIS A 18 -0.11 -12.25 1.50
C HIS A 18 -1.07 -11.11 1.76
N ASN A 19 -0.72 -9.89 1.40
CA ASN A 19 -1.52 -8.69 1.69
C ASN A 19 -1.91 -8.64 3.18
N ALA A 20 -0.98 -9.06 4.03
CA ALA A 20 -1.18 -9.11 5.47
C ALA A 20 -0.14 -8.30 6.23
N GLY A 21 0.82 -7.71 5.54
CA GLY A 21 1.90 -6.96 6.16
C GLY A 21 2.30 -5.75 5.35
N ARG A 22 3.30 -5.91 4.46
CA ARG A 22 3.92 -4.78 3.76
C ARG A 22 2.92 -3.94 2.96
N SER A 23 2.10 -4.57 2.14
CA SER A 23 1.16 -3.81 1.31
C SER A 23 0.05 -3.17 2.14
N GLN A 24 -0.35 -3.80 3.25
CA GLN A 24 -1.33 -3.19 4.15
C GLN A 24 -0.76 -1.95 4.83
N MET A 25 0.50 -2.02 5.27
CA MET A 25 1.14 -0.86 5.89
C MET A 25 1.29 0.28 4.89
N ALA A 26 1.74 -0.05 3.67
CA ALA A 26 1.95 0.97 2.64
C ALA A 26 0.64 1.65 2.27
N ALA A 27 -0.42 0.88 2.08
CA ALA A 27 -1.72 1.44 1.73
C ALA A 27 -2.26 2.34 2.85
N ALA A 28 -2.16 1.88 4.10
CA ALA A 28 -2.65 2.66 5.22
C ALA A 28 -1.86 3.94 5.42
N LEU A 29 -0.54 3.87 5.25
CA LEU A 29 0.31 5.06 5.41
C LEU A 29 0.06 6.08 4.30
N LEU A 30 -0.07 5.62 3.06
CA LEU A 30 -0.35 6.54 1.97
C LEU A 30 -1.72 7.20 2.16
N ALA A 31 -2.73 6.43 2.55
CA ALA A 31 -4.05 6.98 2.80
C ALA A 31 -4.02 7.98 3.96
N HIS A 32 -3.22 7.68 4.99
CA HIS A 32 -3.09 8.55 6.14
C HIS A 32 -2.49 9.90 5.76
N HIS A 33 -1.45 9.89 4.93
CA HIS A 33 -0.79 11.13 4.54
C HIS A 33 -1.52 11.88 3.44
N ALA A 34 -2.15 11.16 2.51
CA ALA A 34 -2.77 11.76 1.33
C ALA A 34 -4.23 12.18 1.56
N GLY A 35 -4.91 11.55 2.50
CA GLY A 35 -6.34 11.74 2.64
C GLY A 35 -7.04 11.24 1.40
N ASP A 36 -7.96 12.04 0.87
CA ASP A 36 -8.71 11.65 -0.31
C ASP A 36 -8.12 12.18 -1.62
N ARG A 37 -6.88 12.67 -1.57
CA ARG A 37 -6.21 13.16 -2.78
C ARG A 37 -5.69 12.04 -3.68
N VAL A 38 -5.58 10.82 -3.16
CA VAL A 38 -5.07 9.65 -3.87
C VAL A 38 -6.01 8.49 -3.60
N VAL A 39 -6.30 7.69 -4.63
CA VAL A 39 -7.04 6.45 -4.45
C VAL A 39 -6.03 5.35 -4.14
N VAL A 40 -6.18 4.68 -3.01
CA VAL A 40 -5.20 3.71 -2.55
C VAL A 40 -5.84 2.33 -2.47
N ARG A 41 -5.16 1.33 -3.04
CA ARG A 41 -5.59 -0.06 -3.01
C ARG A 41 -4.44 -0.95 -2.61
N SER A 42 -4.75 -2.11 -2.06
CA SER A 42 -3.73 -3.12 -1.79
C SER A 42 -4.30 -4.50 -2.09
N ALA A 43 -3.44 -5.43 -2.44
CA ALA A 43 -3.87 -6.79 -2.77
C ALA A 43 -2.70 -7.75 -2.63
N GLY A 44 -3.00 -9.05 -2.62
CA GLY A 44 -1.98 -10.09 -2.55
C GLY A 44 -2.19 -11.14 -3.61
N THR A 45 -1.10 -11.74 -4.07
CA THR A 45 -1.18 -12.83 -5.04
C THR A 45 -1.70 -14.12 -4.37
N ALA A 46 -1.47 -14.25 -3.05
CA ALA A 46 -1.97 -15.38 -2.27
C ALA A 46 -2.35 -14.86 -0.87
N PRO A 47 -3.51 -14.18 -0.76
CA PRO A 47 -3.83 -13.46 0.47
C PRO A 47 -4.00 -14.39 1.67
N ALA A 48 -3.52 -13.92 2.81
CA ALA A 48 -3.72 -14.62 4.08
C ALA A 48 -5.14 -14.41 4.57
N ASP A 49 -5.53 -15.15 5.61
CA ASP A 49 -6.87 -15.02 6.17
C ASP A 49 -7.05 -13.73 6.95
N THR A 50 -6.00 -13.28 7.64
CA THR A 50 -6.07 -12.09 8.48
C THR A 50 -4.78 -11.30 8.35
N ILE A 51 -4.83 -10.03 8.77
CA ILE A 51 -3.65 -9.19 8.82
C ILE A 51 -2.76 -9.66 9.97
N ASN A 52 -1.44 -9.63 9.75
CA ASN A 52 -0.46 -9.99 10.77
C ASN A 52 -0.68 -9.12 12.02
N PRO A 53 -0.92 -9.72 13.20
CA PRO A 53 -1.18 -8.94 14.42
C PRO A 53 -0.05 -7.98 14.79
N ALA A 54 1.20 -8.35 14.52
CA ALA A 54 2.33 -7.45 14.80
C ALA A 54 2.27 -6.21 13.91
N VAL A 55 1.74 -6.34 12.70
CA VAL A 55 1.53 -5.21 11.80
C VAL A 55 0.43 -4.30 12.35
N VAL A 56 -0.67 -4.88 12.82
CA VAL A 56 -1.75 -4.10 13.44
C VAL A 56 -1.21 -3.30 14.61
N GLU A 57 -0.39 -3.93 15.45
CA GLU A 57 0.19 -3.26 16.60
C GLU A 57 1.14 -2.14 16.20
N ALA A 58 2.01 -2.39 15.22
CA ALA A 58 2.96 -1.38 14.76
C ALA A 58 2.25 -0.17 14.17
N MET A 59 1.15 -0.39 13.46
CA MET A 59 0.39 0.73 12.89
C MET A 59 -0.36 1.50 13.97
N ALA A 60 -0.86 0.80 14.99
CA ALA A 60 -1.53 1.46 16.10
C ALA A 60 -0.62 2.43 16.84
N GLU A 61 0.69 2.16 16.85
CA GLU A 61 1.66 3.08 17.45
C GLU A 61 1.67 4.44 16.76
N LEU A 62 1.27 4.48 15.49
CA LEU A 62 1.19 5.73 14.74
C LEU A 62 -0.23 6.31 14.74
N GLY A 63 -1.13 5.74 15.52
CA GLY A 63 -2.51 6.19 15.56
C GLY A 63 -3.36 5.66 14.43
N ILE A 64 -2.90 4.63 13.72
CA ILE A 64 -3.63 4.06 12.59
C ILE A 64 -4.20 2.71 13.01
N ASP A 65 -5.53 2.61 13.07
CA ASP A 65 -6.21 1.38 13.43
C ASP A 65 -6.67 0.68 12.17
N LEU A 66 -5.97 -0.37 11.76
CA LEU A 66 -6.28 -1.07 10.52
C LEU A 66 -7.66 -1.72 10.57
N HIS A 67 -8.04 -2.29 11.70
CA HIS A 67 -9.35 -2.94 11.81
C HIS A 67 -10.49 -1.94 11.72
N ALA A 68 -10.35 -0.79 12.38
CA ALA A 68 -11.38 0.23 12.32
C ALA A 68 -11.54 0.78 10.91
N GLY A 69 -10.47 0.79 10.13
CA GLY A 69 -10.51 1.22 8.75
C GLY A 69 -11.03 0.17 7.78
N GLY A 70 -11.37 -1.02 8.26
CA GLY A 70 -11.90 -2.07 7.40
C GLY A 70 -10.85 -2.82 6.60
N ALA A 71 -9.57 -2.68 6.95
CA ALA A 71 -8.50 -3.34 6.22
C ALA A 71 -8.60 -4.86 6.36
N ARG A 72 -8.36 -5.56 5.27
CA ARG A 72 -8.33 -7.03 5.26
C ARG A 72 -7.52 -7.50 4.05
N PRO A 73 -6.95 -8.70 4.11
CA PRO A 73 -6.26 -9.25 2.94
C PRO A 73 -7.23 -9.46 1.79
N LYS A 74 -6.80 -9.11 0.58
CA LYS A 74 -7.63 -9.18 -0.63
C LYS A 74 -6.83 -9.80 -1.76
N LYS A 75 -7.51 -10.58 -2.58
CA LYS A 75 -6.87 -11.19 -3.74
C LYS A 75 -6.68 -10.14 -4.83
N LEU A 76 -5.50 -10.18 -5.45
CA LEU A 76 -5.22 -9.32 -6.59
C LEU A 76 -6.12 -9.70 -7.75
N ASP A 77 -6.73 -8.71 -8.39
CA ASP A 77 -7.51 -8.95 -9.59
C ASP A 77 -7.10 -7.97 -10.69
N ASP A 78 -7.45 -8.32 -11.93
CA ASP A 78 -7.03 -7.53 -13.09
C ASP A 78 -7.66 -6.15 -13.10
N ALA A 79 -8.88 -6.02 -12.61
CA ALA A 79 -9.56 -4.72 -12.60
C ALA A 79 -8.82 -3.72 -11.72
N ALA A 80 -8.29 -4.16 -10.58
CA ALA A 80 -7.54 -3.28 -9.70
C ALA A 80 -6.26 -2.79 -10.36
N VAL A 81 -5.57 -3.70 -11.08
CA VAL A 81 -4.35 -3.31 -11.78
C VAL A 81 -4.67 -2.32 -12.89
N GLU A 82 -5.71 -2.60 -13.67
CA GLU A 82 -6.07 -1.74 -14.80
C GLU A 82 -6.50 -0.36 -14.35
N ALA A 83 -7.14 -0.25 -13.20
CA ALA A 83 -7.57 1.05 -12.67
C ALA A 83 -6.42 1.86 -12.10
N SER A 84 -5.29 1.24 -11.82
CA SER A 84 -4.19 1.91 -11.13
C SER A 84 -3.28 2.66 -12.08
N ASP A 85 -2.77 3.79 -11.65
CA ASP A 85 -1.75 4.54 -12.39
C ASP A 85 -0.36 4.08 -11.99
N VAL A 86 -0.17 3.71 -10.74
CA VAL A 86 1.10 3.24 -10.19
C VAL A 86 0.87 1.91 -9.51
N VAL A 87 1.68 0.92 -9.84
CA VAL A 87 1.64 -0.39 -9.18
C VAL A 87 2.98 -0.59 -8.47
N ILE A 88 2.94 -0.82 -7.17
CA ILE A 88 4.14 -0.98 -6.38
C ILE A 88 4.17 -2.40 -5.84
N THR A 89 5.13 -3.19 -6.33
CA THR A 89 5.27 -4.57 -5.91
C THR A 89 6.24 -4.63 -4.73
N MET A 90 5.94 -5.51 -3.79
CA MET A 90 6.68 -5.60 -2.54
C MET A 90 7.00 -7.05 -2.24
N GLY A 91 7.68 -7.73 -3.18
CA GLY A 91 8.12 -9.09 -2.97
C GLY A 91 7.30 -10.18 -3.63
N CYS A 92 6.42 -9.85 -4.57
CA CYS A 92 5.66 -10.89 -5.27
C CYS A 92 6.40 -11.44 -6.50
N GLY A 93 7.47 -10.78 -6.93
CA GLY A 93 8.28 -11.29 -8.03
C GLY A 93 7.49 -11.44 -9.32
N ASP A 94 7.68 -12.58 -9.98
CA ASP A 94 7.05 -12.82 -11.27
C ASP A 94 5.55 -13.07 -11.18
N GLU A 95 5.01 -13.21 -9.98
CA GLU A 95 3.57 -13.45 -9.84
C GLU A 95 2.76 -12.18 -10.01
N CYS A 96 3.40 -11.01 -10.00
CA CYS A 96 2.71 -9.76 -10.20
C CYS A 96 2.49 -9.54 -11.70
N PRO A 97 1.25 -9.28 -12.14
CA PRO A 97 1.00 -9.04 -13.57
C PRO A 97 1.60 -7.71 -14.02
N PHE A 98 1.90 -7.62 -15.30
CA PHE A 98 2.43 -6.39 -15.88
C PHE A 98 1.49 -5.92 -17.00
N TYR A 99 1.02 -4.68 -16.89
CA TYR A 99 0.18 -4.07 -17.92
C TYR A 99 0.88 -2.83 -18.45
N PRO A 100 0.99 -2.69 -19.77
CA PRO A 100 1.64 -1.49 -20.37
C PRO A 100 0.91 -0.20 -20.00
N GLY A 101 1.64 0.88 -19.99
CA GLY A 101 1.06 2.20 -19.76
C GLY A 101 0.97 2.63 -18.32
N LYS A 102 1.45 1.81 -17.39
CA LYS A 102 1.43 2.13 -15.98
C LYS A 102 2.84 2.27 -15.44
N THR A 103 2.96 3.00 -14.35
CA THR A 103 4.24 3.12 -13.65
C THR A 103 4.38 1.95 -12.68
N TYR A 104 5.43 1.16 -12.83
CA TYR A 104 5.70 0.05 -11.93
C TYR A 104 6.93 0.35 -11.10
N LEU A 105 6.80 0.17 -9.79
CA LEU A 105 7.92 0.31 -8.87
C LEU A 105 8.04 -0.97 -8.07
N ASP A 106 9.24 -1.32 -7.68
CA ASP A 106 9.47 -2.49 -6.84
C ASP A 106 10.19 -2.05 -5.57
N TRP A 107 9.52 -2.20 -4.44
CA TRP A 107 10.09 -1.85 -3.14
C TRP A 107 10.53 -3.14 -2.46
N ALA A 108 11.80 -3.45 -2.55
CA ALA A 108 12.36 -4.64 -1.91
C ALA A 108 12.47 -4.40 -0.41
N LEU A 109 11.71 -5.15 0.37
CA LEU A 109 11.65 -5.00 1.81
C LEU A 109 11.57 -6.38 2.45
N PRO A 110 12.11 -6.55 3.66
CA PRO A 110 11.97 -7.84 4.36
C PRO A 110 10.50 -8.16 4.62
N ASP A 111 10.18 -9.46 4.62
CA ASP A 111 8.82 -9.92 4.88
C ASP A 111 8.64 -10.05 6.39
N PRO A 112 7.68 -9.35 7.00
CA PRO A 112 7.47 -9.42 8.45
C PRO A 112 6.71 -10.67 8.91
N ALA A 113 6.33 -11.56 7.99
CA ALA A 113 5.56 -12.75 8.34
C ALA A 113 6.29 -13.57 9.41
N GLY A 114 5.58 -13.93 10.47
CA GLY A 114 6.16 -14.73 11.54
C GLY A 114 7.06 -13.97 12.49
N GLN A 115 7.21 -12.65 12.30
CA GLN A 115 8.07 -11.83 13.15
C GLN A 115 7.23 -11.05 14.14
N GLY A 116 7.86 -10.64 15.24
CA GLY A 116 7.18 -9.79 16.23
C GLY A 116 7.24 -8.32 15.84
N VAL A 117 6.61 -7.49 16.68
CA VAL A 117 6.47 -6.07 16.39
C VAL A 117 7.82 -5.37 16.27
N ASP A 118 8.84 -5.84 17.01
CA ASP A 118 10.17 -5.24 16.94
C ASP A 118 10.78 -5.34 15.55
N ALA A 119 10.50 -6.43 14.82
CA ALA A 119 11.00 -6.60 13.47
C ALA A 119 10.15 -5.82 12.46
N VAL A 120 8.87 -5.58 12.79
CA VAL A 120 7.97 -4.85 11.91
C VAL A 120 8.25 -3.36 11.92
N ARG A 121 8.63 -2.80 13.07
CA ARG A 121 8.82 -1.36 13.20
C ARG A 121 9.78 -0.75 12.17
N PRO A 122 10.99 -1.30 11.97
CA PRO A 122 11.88 -0.71 10.95
C PRO A 122 11.35 -0.87 9.54
N ILE A 123 10.62 -1.94 9.26
CA ILE A 123 10.00 -2.13 7.95
C ILE A 123 8.92 -1.07 7.75
N ARG A 124 8.07 -0.86 8.76
CA ARG A 124 7.04 0.17 8.75
C ARG A 124 7.65 1.55 8.50
N ASP A 125 8.73 1.86 9.21
CA ASP A 125 9.34 3.19 9.11
C ASP A 125 9.96 3.42 7.74
N GLU A 126 10.55 2.40 7.15
CA GLU A 126 11.10 2.51 5.80
C GLU A 126 9.98 2.67 4.77
N ILE A 127 8.88 1.94 4.94
CA ILE A 127 7.72 2.08 4.06
C ILE A 127 7.16 3.51 4.18
N ASP A 128 7.07 4.03 5.39
CA ASP A 128 6.56 5.39 5.60
C ASP A 128 7.41 6.42 4.88
N ARG A 129 8.73 6.27 4.92
CA ARG A 129 9.63 7.18 4.23
C ARG A 129 9.40 7.13 2.72
N ARG A 130 9.26 5.92 2.16
CA ARG A 130 9.03 5.75 0.73
C ARG A 130 7.66 6.27 0.30
N VAL A 131 6.66 6.08 1.15
CA VAL A 131 5.31 6.56 0.88
C VAL A 131 5.27 8.08 0.83
N ARG A 132 5.97 8.75 1.73
CA ARG A 132 6.01 10.21 1.71
C ARG A 132 6.71 10.74 0.48
N ALA A 133 7.81 10.09 0.07
CA ALA A 133 8.50 10.47 -1.15
C ALA A 133 7.61 10.28 -2.38
N LEU A 134 6.89 9.16 -2.41
CA LEU A 134 5.97 8.88 -3.50
C LEU A 134 4.87 9.94 -3.58
N LEU A 135 4.30 10.29 -2.43
CA LEU A 135 3.23 11.29 -2.39
C LEU A 135 3.71 12.63 -2.94
N SER A 136 4.95 13.03 -2.63
CA SER A 136 5.51 14.26 -3.16
C SER A 136 5.60 14.25 -4.67
N GLU A 137 5.82 13.08 -5.28
CA GLU A 137 5.88 12.97 -6.72
C GLU A 137 4.50 12.95 -7.34
N LEU A 138 3.54 12.30 -6.67
CA LEU A 138 2.18 12.19 -7.20
C LEU A 138 1.44 13.51 -7.11
N ILE A 139 1.63 14.24 -6.03
CA ILE A 139 0.94 15.49 -5.77
C ILE A 139 1.96 16.51 -5.32
N PRO A 140 2.68 17.14 -6.27
CA PRO A 140 3.66 18.15 -5.88
C PRO A 140 2.99 19.29 -5.14
N VAL A 141 3.65 19.77 -4.09
CA VAL A 141 3.12 20.88 -3.32
C VAL A 141 3.19 22.14 -4.16
N ALA A 142 2.06 22.80 -4.33
CA ALA A 142 2.03 24.07 -5.01
C ALA A 142 2.53 25.14 -4.03
N THR A 143 3.50 25.87 -4.42
CA THR A 143 4.06 26.91 -3.55
C THR A 143 3.92 28.27 -4.17
#